data_d0eb23fa6059ff35066ae25f5364e469
#
_entry.id   d0eb23fa6059ff35066ae25f5364e469
#
_cell.length_a   1.000
_cell.length_b   1.000
_cell.length_c   1.000
_cell.angle_alpha   90.00
_cell.angle_beta   90.00
_cell.angle_gamma   90.00
#
_symmetry.space_group_name_H-M   'P 1'
#
loop_
_entity.id
_entity.type
_entity.pdbx_description
1 polymer ?
#
loop_
_entity_poly.entity_id
_entity_poly.type
_entity_poly.pdbx_seq_one_letter_code
_entity_poly.pdbx_strand_id
1 'polypeptide(L)'
;MIKKTLFLFLFIILVSTNLKAIPIHAYYCFNTQQAETIVNIFDEFMGSSGSKGASTHRLYAFPLNGENLATHCIVSESDTPDQHEKNVKIFEGSSGGQKLLGTFFNVVEPITEGAGTPIASYGNLDPNRHTVSMLIDLKINNDEEFLKTWNIFVKKNSKSPATLFADYFTGVQGRTHYVVISAESLDDLINNLNSTLGSEEGRMFSLSLRGNREILGRSLINLVKSWEK
;
A
#
# COMPACT_ATOMS: atom_id res chain seq x y z
N MET A 1 63.82 2.72 33.42
CA MET A 1 63.11 2.77 32.08
C MET A 1 61.68 2.25 32.25
N ILE A 2 60.73 3.15 32.31
CA ILE A 2 59.33 2.82 32.55
C ILE A 2 58.66 2.83 31.16
N LYS A 3 58.23 1.67 30.69
CA LYS A 3 57.43 1.53 29.44
C LYS A 3 56.03 1.99 29.72
N LYS A 4 55.64 3.13 29.14
CA LYS A 4 54.24 3.61 29.11
C LYS A 4 53.45 2.79 28.08
N THR A 5 52.64 1.88 28.55
CA THR A 5 51.66 1.17 27.71
C THR A 5 50.47 2.09 27.50
N LEU A 6 50.32 2.61 26.29
CA LEU A 6 49.24 3.45 25.88
C LEU A 6 48.01 2.54 25.62
N PHE A 7 47.04 2.54 26.54
CA PHE A 7 45.75 1.87 26.36
C PHE A 7 44.88 2.71 25.43
N LEU A 8 44.84 2.31 24.18
CA LEU A 8 43.90 2.91 23.19
C LEU A 8 42.50 2.37 23.45
N PHE A 9 41.71 3.11 24.21
CA PHE A 9 40.26 2.83 24.35
C PHE A 9 39.59 3.17 23.01
N LEU A 10 39.34 2.13 22.18
CA LEU A 10 38.50 2.23 21.00
C LEU A 10 37.03 2.37 21.46
N PHE A 11 36.56 3.60 21.57
CA PHE A 11 35.16 3.88 21.78
C PHE A 11 34.42 3.53 20.48
N ILE A 12 33.94 2.28 20.39
CA ILE A 12 32.99 1.90 19.36
C ILE A 12 31.67 2.60 19.75
N ILE A 13 31.44 3.77 19.17
CA ILE A 13 30.14 4.42 19.19
C ILE A 13 29.25 3.53 18.34
N LEU A 14 28.51 2.62 19.00
CA LEU A 14 27.34 1.97 18.42
C LEU A 14 26.31 3.07 18.16
N VAL A 15 26.42 3.70 17.01
CA VAL A 15 25.31 4.45 16.44
C VAL A 15 24.25 3.40 16.13
N SER A 16 23.36 3.17 17.10
CA SER A 16 22.10 2.48 16.83
C SER A 16 21.32 3.39 15.89
N THR A 17 21.58 3.26 14.59
CA THR A 17 20.64 3.73 13.58
C THR A 17 19.36 2.95 13.87
N ASN A 18 18.37 3.62 14.45
CA ASN A 18 16.99 3.14 14.41
C ASN A 18 16.64 3.04 12.92
N LEU A 19 16.98 1.90 12.30
CA LEU A 19 16.45 1.54 11.01
C LEU A 19 14.95 1.53 11.19
N LYS A 20 14.29 2.59 10.72
CA LYS A 20 12.84 2.60 10.67
C LYS A 20 12.43 1.34 9.92
N ALA A 21 11.57 0.55 10.55
CA ALA A 21 10.96 -0.59 9.89
C ALA A 21 10.40 -0.12 8.54
N ILE A 22 10.71 -0.85 7.48
CA ILE A 22 10.19 -0.57 6.13
C ILE A 22 8.94 -1.40 5.97
N PRO A 23 7.73 -0.79 6.00
CA PRO A 23 6.51 -1.54 5.81
C PRO A 23 6.43 -2.14 4.41
N ILE A 24 5.85 -3.33 4.28
CA ILE A 24 5.55 -3.98 3.00
C ILE A 24 4.04 -3.94 2.80
N HIS A 25 3.65 -3.46 1.63
CA HIS A 25 2.27 -3.39 1.16
C HIS A 25 2.17 -4.28 -0.08
N ALA A 26 1.88 -5.58 0.14
CA ALA A 26 1.75 -6.55 -0.93
C ALA A 26 0.29 -6.59 -1.42
N TYR A 27 0.10 -6.63 -2.73
CA TYR A 27 -1.23 -6.66 -3.35
C TYR A 27 -1.35 -7.84 -4.32
N TYR A 28 -2.52 -8.47 -4.32
CA TYR A 28 -2.90 -9.58 -5.18
C TYR A 28 -4.24 -9.24 -5.79
N CYS A 29 -4.24 -8.89 -7.08
CA CYS A 29 -5.43 -8.45 -7.80
C CYS A 29 -5.92 -9.54 -8.75
N PHE A 30 -7.23 -9.73 -8.81
CA PHE A 30 -7.85 -10.87 -9.49
C PHE A 30 -9.27 -10.54 -9.95
N ASN A 31 -9.80 -11.40 -10.82
CA ASN A 31 -11.22 -11.44 -11.15
C ASN A 31 -11.93 -12.48 -10.29
N THR A 32 -13.11 -12.14 -9.82
CA THR A 32 -14.03 -13.06 -9.16
C THR A 32 -15.46 -12.58 -9.27
N GLN A 33 -16.39 -13.53 -9.28
CA GLN A 33 -17.82 -13.30 -9.06
C GLN A 33 -18.25 -13.82 -7.68
N GLN A 34 -17.32 -14.27 -6.86
CA GLN A 34 -17.54 -14.94 -5.58
C GLN A 34 -16.86 -14.20 -4.43
N ALA A 35 -16.95 -12.87 -4.39
CA ALA A 35 -16.32 -12.05 -3.35
C ALA A 35 -16.77 -12.45 -1.93
N GLU A 36 -18.04 -12.86 -1.75
CA GLU A 36 -18.57 -13.36 -0.48
C GLU A 36 -17.86 -14.64 -0.04
N THR A 37 -17.58 -15.56 -0.96
CA THR A 37 -16.79 -16.77 -0.64
C THR A 37 -15.40 -16.40 -0.11
N ILE A 38 -14.76 -15.39 -0.73
CA ILE A 38 -13.45 -14.89 -0.28
C ILE A 38 -13.55 -14.30 1.13
N VAL A 39 -14.57 -13.47 1.39
CA VAL A 39 -14.79 -12.93 2.74
C VAL A 39 -14.93 -14.06 3.75
N ASN A 40 -15.76 -15.05 3.47
CA ASN A 40 -16.05 -16.16 4.39
C ASN A 40 -14.79 -17.02 4.70
N ILE A 41 -13.96 -17.36 3.71
CA ILE A 41 -12.75 -18.15 3.95
C ILE A 41 -11.68 -17.35 4.72
N PHE A 42 -11.59 -16.05 4.49
CA PHE A 42 -10.72 -15.18 5.27
C PHE A 42 -11.24 -14.98 6.69
N ASP A 43 -12.56 -14.81 6.91
CA ASP A 43 -13.17 -14.72 8.25
C ASP A 43 -12.90 -16.01 9.04
N GLU A 44 -13.09 -17.19 8.43
CA GLU A 44 -12.79 -18.47 9.05
C GLU A 44 -11.32 -18.58 9.45
N PHE A 45 -10.40 -18.25 8.52
CA PHE A 45 -8.97 -18.35 8.78
C PHE A 45 -8.49 -17.32 9.80
N MET A 46 -8.81 -16.05 9.61
CA MET A 46 -8.37 -14.96 10.49
C MET A 46 -8.97 -15.06 11.90
N GLY A 47 -10.15 -15.66 12.04
CA GLY A 47 -10.76 -15.99 13.34
C GLY A 47 -10.17 -17.22 14.03
N SER A 48 -9.28 -17.97 13.38
CA SER A 48 -8.67 -19.20 13.91
C SER A 48 -7.35 -18.93 14.64
N SER A 49 -6.92 -19.90 15.46
CA SER A 49 -5.59 -19.86 16.08
C SER A 49 -4.45 -20.00 15.05
N GLY A 50 -4.74 -20.54 13.86
CA GLY A 50 -3.77 -20.74 12.78
C GLY A 50 -3.30 -19.43 12.13
N SER A 51 -4.06 -18.35 12.27
CA SER A 51 -3.69 -17.01 11.75
C SER A 51 -2.88 -16.17 12.74
N LYS A 52 -2.57 -16.70 13.94
CA LYS A 52 -1.86 -15.92 14.96
C LYS A 52 -0.54 -15.38 14.45
N GLY A 53 -0.44 -14.05 14.44
CA GLY A 53 0.72 -13.32 13.92
C GLY A 53 0.67 -13.06 12.41
N ALA A 54 -0.46 -13.31 11.75
CA ALA A 54 -0.69 -12.88 10.38
C ALA A 54 -0.68 -11.34 10.28
N SER A 55 -0.41 -10.83 9.09
CA SER A 55 -0.49 -9.41 8.77
C SER A 55 -1.93 -8.92 8.71
N THR A 56 -2.15 -7.60 8.70
CA THR A 56 -3.44 -7.03 8.33
C THR A 56 -3.74 -7.31 6.87
N HIS A 57 -4.98 -7.70 6.56
CA HIS A 57 -5.43 -7.94 5.20
C HIS A 57 -6.67 -7.10 4.89
N ARG A 58 -6.75 -6.58 3.67
CA ARG A 58 -7.93 -5.83 3.19
C ARG A 58 -8.33 -6.30 1.81
N LEU A 59 -9.61 -6.54 1.65
CA LEU A 59 -10.23 -6.83 0.36
C LEU A 59 -10.83 -5.55 -0.19
N TYR A 60 -10.42 -5.17 -1.39
CA TYR A 60 -10.98 -4.05 -2.14
C TYR A 60 -11.70 -4.56 -3.39
N ALA A 61 -12.80 -3.89 -3.74
CA ALA A 61 -13.48 -4.03 -5.02
C ALA A 61 -13.15 -2.83 -5.93
N PHE A 62 -13.15 -3.05 -7.24
CA PHE A 62 -12.89 -2.04 -8.28
C PHE A 62 -14.19 -1.75 -9.07
N PRO A 63 -15.08 -0.89 -8.57
CA PRO A 63 -16.32 -0.58 -9.29
C PRO A 63 -16.09 0.21 -10.59
N LEU A 64 -15.00 1.00 -10.64
CA LEU A 64 -14.54 1.72 -11.84
C LEU A 64 -13.03 1.52 -11.97
N ASN A 65 -12.62 0.57 -12.78
CA ASN A 65 -11.23 0.12 -12.90
C ASN A 65 -10.49 0.57 -14.17
N GLY A 66 -11.16 1.35 -15.03
CA GLY A 66 -10.55 1.82 -16.28
C GLY A 66 -10.11 0.64 -17.17
N GLU A 67 -8.83 0.63 -17.52
CA GLU A 67 -8.21 -0.45 -18.31
C GLU A 67 -7.69 -1.61 -17.43
N ASN A 68 -7.74 -1.49 -16.10
CA ASN A 68 -7.37 -2.57 -15.20
C ASN A 68 -8.40 -3.70 -15.28
N LEU A 69 -7.94 -4.92 -15.56
CA LEU A 69 -8.82 -6.07 -15.72
C LEU A 69 -9.29 -6.67 -14.39
N ALA A 70 -8.66 -6.33 -13.27
CA ALA A 70 -9.01 -6.88 -11.97
C ALA A 70 -10.34 -6.30 -11.45
N THR A 71 -11.17 -7.14 -10.87
CA THR A 71 -12.40 -6.73 -10.17
C THR A 71 -12.17 -6.53 -8.68
N HIS A 72 -11.17 -7.19 -8.11
CA HIS A 72 -10.84 -7.15 -6.68
C HIS A 72 -9.33 -7.21 -6.46
N CYS A 73 -8.89 -6.70 -5.30
CA CYS A 73 -7.53 -6.90 -4.78
C CYS A 73 -7.58 -7.26 -3.29
N ILE A 74 -6.77 -8.23 -2.89
CA ILE A 74 -6.37 -8.37 -1.49
C ILE A 74 -5.04 -7.67 -1.29
N VAL A 75 -5.00 -6.83 -0.25
CA VAL A 75 -3.78 -6.14 0.18
C VAL A 75 -3.37 -6.69 1.53
N SER A 76 -2.10 -7.09 1.66
CA SER A 76 -1.47 -7.53 2.90
C SER A 76 -0.50 -6.46 3.38
N GLU A 77 -0.73 -5.94 4.59
CA GLU A 77 0.08 -4.88 5.19
C GLU A 77 0.92 -5.45 6.32
N SER A 78 2.23 -5.43 6.16
CA SER A 78 3.22 -5.88 7.12
C SER A 78 4.11 -4.73 7.56
N ASP A 79 4.41 -4.62 8.86
CA ASP A 79 5.25 -3.54 9.39
C ASP A 79 6.71 -3.67 8.96
N THR A 80 7.14 -4.88 8.61
CA THR A 80 8.51 -5.19 8.21
C THR A 80 8.54 -6.29 7.15
N PRO A 81 9.65 -6.43 6.38
CA PRO A 81 9.86 -7.58 5.51
C PRO A 81 9.79 -8.92 6.25
N ASP A 82 10.37 -9.01 7.46
CA ASP A 82 10.31 -10.22 8.29
C ASP A 82 8.87 -10.60 8.66
N GLN A 83 8.02 -9.60 8.93
CA GLN A 83 6.60 -9.84 9.19
C GLN A 83 5.90 -10.37 7.94
N HIS A 84 6.24 -9.83 6.77
CA HIS A 84 5.71 -10.32 5.50
C HIS A 84 6.09 -11.78 5.24
N GLU A 85 7.37 -12.14 5.43
CA GLU A 85 7.81 -13.54 5.31
C GLU A 85 7.12 -14.48 6.29
N LYS A 86 6.92 -14.04 7.54
CA LYS A 86 6.15 -14.82 8.54
C LYS A 86 4.70 -15.01 8.10
N ASN A 87 4.09 -13.95 7.54
CA ASN A 87 2.73 -14.02 7.03
C ASN A 87 2.61 -15.09 5.92
N VAL A 88 3.53 -15.09 4.94
CA VAL A 88 3.58 -16.13 3.89
C VAL A 88 3.67 -17.53 4.50
N LYS A 89 4.59 -17.75 5.46
CA LYS A 89 4.76 -19.04 6.16
C LYS A 89 3.50 -19.47 6.92
N ILE A 90 2.73 -18.54 7.48
CA ILE A 90 1.46 -18.84 8.16
C ILE A 90 0.42 -19.37 7.15
N PHE A 91 0.30 -18.74 5.99
CA PHE A 91 -0.61 -19.19 4.94
C PHE A 91 -0.20 -20.54 4.34
N GLU A 92 1.07 -20.73 4.06
CA GLU A 92 1.59 -21.95 3.43
C GLU A 92 1.74 -23.13 4.41
N GLY A 93 2.09 -22.84 5.66
CA GLY A 93 2.48 -23.84 6.65
C GLY A 93 1.35 -24.35 7.55
N SER A 94 0.25 -23.61 7.67
CA SER A 94 -0.89 -24.03 8.49
C SER A 94 -1.95 -24.75 7.67
N SER A 95 -2.64 -25.73 8.26
CA SER A 95 -3.75 -26.43 7.58
C SER A 95 -4.90 -25.49 7.20
N GLY A 96 -5.17 -24.48 8.06
CA GLY A 96 -6.16 -23.43 7.78
C GLY A 96 -5.75 -22.52 6.61
N GLY A 97 -4.47 -22.14 6.55
CA GLY A 97 -3.93 -21.34 5.46
C GLY A 97 -3.95 -22.08 4.12
N GLN A 98 -3.55 -23.37 4.13
CA GLN A 98 -3.62 -24.22 2.93
C GLN A 98 -5.07 -24.41 2.44
N LYS A 99 -6.03 -24.60 3.36
CA LYS A 99 -7.46 -24.65 3.03
C LYS A 99 -7.92 -23.35 2.39
N LEU A 100 -7.53 -22.19 2.98
CA LEU A 100 -7.85 -20.87 2.45
C LEU A 100 -7.28 -20.71 1.03
N LEU A 101 -5.97 -20.94 0.85
CA LEU A 101 -5.32 -20.80 -0.46
C LEU A 101 -5.95 -21.71 -1.51
N GLY A 102 -6.22 -22.98 -1.16
CA GLY A 102 -6.87 -23.93 -2.07
C GLY A 102 -8.27 -23.47 -2.49
N THR A 103 -9.07 -22.95 -1.56
CA THR A 103 -10.41 -22.41 -1.89
C THR A 103 -10.29 -21.11 -2.69
N PHE A 104 -9.39 -20.21 -2.29
CA PHE A 104 -9.15 -18.93 -2.95
C PHE A 104 -8.83 -19.13 -4.44
N PHE A 105 -7.82 -19.93 -4.76
CA PHE A 105 -7.42 -20.17 -6.15
C PHE A 105 -8.46 -20.92 -7.01
N ASN A 106 -9.47 -21.53 -6.40
CA ASN A 106 -10.59 -22.13 -7.13
C ASN A 106 -11.67 -21.11 -7.52
N VAL A 107 -11.72 -19.94 -6.86
CA VAL A 107 -12.78 -18.93 -7.09
C VAL A 107 -12.26 -17.62 -7.68
N VAL A 108 -10.94 -17.51 -7.94
CA VAL A 108 -10.32 -16.32 -8.53
C VAL A 108 -9.57 -16.65 -9.82
N GLU A 109 -9.53 -15.67 -10.71
CA GLU A 109 -8.60 -15.62 -11.84
C GLU A 109 -7.54 -14.57 -11.52
N PRO A 110 -6.27 -14.96 -11.27
CA PRO A 110 -5.19 -14.01 -10.99
C PRO A 110 -4.95 -13.06 -12.17
N ILE A 111 -4.80 -11.76 -11.88
CA ILE A 111 -4.53 -10.73 -12.90
C ILE A 111 -3.15 -10.12 -12.70
N THR A 112 -2.86 -9.61 -11.49
CA THR A 112 -1.57 -9.00 -11.20
C THR A 112 -1.26 -9.07 -9.71
N GLU A 113 0.02 -9.10 -9.39
CA GLU A 113 0.51 -9.06 -8.03
C GLU A 113 1.74 -8.17 -7.94
N GLY A 114 2.06 -7.73 -6.73
CA GLY A 114 3.25 -6.94 -6.48
C GLY A 114 3.38 -6.50 -5.04
N ALA A 115 4.40 -5.71 -4.77
CA ALA A 115 4.62 -5.15 -3.46
C ALA A 115 5.36 -3.82 -3.52
N GLY A 116 4.94 -2.90 -2.67
CA GLY A 116 5.57 -1.59 -2.51
C GLY A 116 5.72 -1.21 -1.04
N THR A 117 6.20 -0.01 -0.81
CA THR A 117 6.31 0.58 0.53
C THR A 117 5.75 1.99 0.52
N PRO A 118 5.05 2.43 1.58
CA PRO A 118 4.65 3.82 1.71
C PRO A 118 5.88 4.70 1.94
N ILE A 119 6.06 5.71 1.10
CA ILE A 119 7.19 6.67 1.18
C ILE A 119 6.77 8.04 1.65
N ALA A 120 5.48 8.39 1.51
CA ALA A 120 4.91 9.61 2.07
C ALA A 120 3.42 9.42 2.33
N SER A 121 2.97 9.75 3.57
CA SER A 121 1.57 9.68 3.98
C SER A 121 1.13 10.99 4.62
N TYR A 122 -0.07 11.46 4.29
CA TYR A 122 -0.69 12.66 4.82
C TYR A 122 -2.12 12.40 5.21
N GLY A 123 -2.56 13.12 6.25
CA GLY A 123 -3.85 12.92 6.87
C GLY A 123 -3.89 11.66 7.75
N ASN A 124 -4.98 11.51 8.48
CA ASN A 124 -5.21 10.35 9.33
C ASN A 124 -6.14 9.38 8.61
N LEU A 125 -5.59 8.29 8.09
CA LEU A 125 -6.37 7.23 7.47
C LEU A 125 -7.01 6.37 8.57
N ASP A 126 -8.34 6.38 8.62
CA ASP A 126 -9.13 5.44 9.39
C ASP A 126 -9.84 4.50 8.41
N PRO A 127 -9.43 3.23 8.28
CA PRO A 127 -10.02 2.30 7.33
C PRO A 127 -11.51 2.04 7.55
N ASN A 128 -12.03 2.23 8.77
CA ASN A 128 -13.44 2.05 9.07
C ASN A 128 -14.31 3.21 8.57
N ARG A 129 -13.70 4.37 8.31
CA ARG A 129 -14.38 5.58 7.82
C ARG A 129 -14.07 5.84 6.35
N HIS A 130 -12.80 5.76 5.98
CA HIS A 130 -12.31 6.07 4.63
C HIS A 130 -12.37 4.82 3.74
N THR A 131 -13.58 4.41 3.39
CA THR A 131 -13.85 3.15 2.66
C THR A 131 -13.81 3.29 1.15
N VAL A 132 -13.78 4.51 0.63
CA VAL A 132 -13.73 4.82 -0.81
C VAL A 132 -12.40 5.47 -1.14
N SER A 133 -11.71 5.01 -2.16
CA SER A 133 -10.41 5.56 -2.53
C SER A 133 -10.20 5.63 -4.04
N MET A 134 -9.40 6.59 -4.47
CA MET A 134 -8.83 6.62 -5.81
C MET A 134 -7.42 6.06 -5.77
N LEU A 135 -7.17 5.02 -6.55
CA LEU A 135 -5.84 4.51 -6.86
C LEU A 135 -5.35 5.19 -8.14
N ILE A 136 -4.14 5.72 -8.12
CA ILE A 136 -3.49 6.33 -9.29
C ILE A 136 -2.17 5.62 -9.53
N ASP A 137 -2.05 4.95 -10.66
CA ASP A 137 -0.82 4.31 -11.10
C ASP A 137 0.08 5.32 -11.79
N LEU A 138 1.35 5.39 -11.38
CA LEU A 138 2.30 6.39 -11.82
C LEU A 138 3.60 5.77 -12.33
N LYS A 139 4.13 6.35 -13.40
CA LYS A 139 5.54 6.24 -13.76
C LYS A 139 6.20 7.57 -13.43
N ILE A 140 7.19 7.53 -12.55
CA ILE A 140 7.97 8.70 -12.12
C ILE A 140 9.38 8.56 -12.67
N ASN A 141 9.91 9.64 -13.24
CA ASN A 141 11.25 9.66 -13.86
C ASN A 141 12.34 10.16 -12.89
N ASN A 142 11.97 11.04 -11.95
CA ASN A 142 12.85 11.59 -10.93
C ASN A 142 12.13 11.61 -9.58
N ASP A 143 12.44 10.62 -8.74
CA ASP A 143 11.77 10.40 -7.45
C ASP A 143 12.00 11.54 -6.47
N GLU A 144 13.21 12.08 -6.39
CA GLU A 144 13.57 13.15 -5.44
C GLU A 144 12.77 14.42 -5.74
N GLU A 145 12.74 14.84 -6.99
CA GLU A 145 11.98 16.03 -7.43
C GLU A 145 10.48 15.83 -7.26
N PHE A 146 9.97 14.63 -7.60
CA PHE A 146 8.57 14.30 -7.42
C PHE A 146 8.18 14.36 -5.94
N LEU A 147 8.92 13.66 -5.08
CA LEU A 147 8.65 13.58 -3.66
C LEU A 147 8.71 14.96 -2.98
N LYS A 148 9.68 15.79 -3.34
CA LYS A 148 9.77 17.17 -2.85
C LYS A 148 8.51 17.98 -3.22
N THR A 149 8.10 17.93 -4.47
CA THR A 149 6.93 18.66 -4.97
C THR A 149 5.63 18.11 -4.37
N TRP A 150 5.50 16.79 -4.28
CA TRP A 150 4.40 16.08 -3.62
C TRP A 150 4.24 16.52 -2.16
N ASN A 151 5.33 16.47 -1.39
CA ASN A 151 5.32 16.82 0.04
C ASN A 151 4.84 18.25 0.29
N ILE A 152 5.32 19.20 -0.52
CA ILE A 152 4.92 20.62 -0.40
C ILE A 152 3.43 20.78 -0.69
N PHE A 153 2.96 20.18 -1.79
CA PHE A 153 1.59 20.35 -2.24
C PHE A 153 0.58 19.62 -1.33
N VAL A 154 0.79 18.32 -1.08
CA VAL A 154 -0.19 17.50 -0.36
C VAL A 154 -0.29 17.91 1.10
N LYS A 155 0.83 18.22 1.77
CA LYS A 155 0.83 18.70 3.15
C LYS A 155 -0.03 19.97 3.34
N LYS A 156 -0.02 20.86 2.33
CA LYS A 156 -0.73 22.13 2.41
C LYS A 156 -2.20 22.01 1.98
N ASN A 157 -2.48 21.19 0.97
CA ASN A 157 -3.72 21.28 0.21
C ASN A 157 -4.62 20.04 0.30
N SER A 158 -4.09 18.86 0.72
CA SER A 158 -4.91 17.65 0.78
C SER A 158 -5.98 17.76 1.86
N LYS A 159 -7.22 17.51 1.48
CA LYS A 159 -8.38 17.41 2.37
C LYS A 159 -8.73 15.96 2.69
N SER A 160 -8.08 15.01 2.02
CA SER A 160 -8.27 13.59 2.17
C SER A 160 -6.96 12.93 2.59
N PRO A 161 -6.99 11.83 3.36
CA PRO A 161 -5.81 11.00 3.55
C PRO A 161 -5.24 10.58 2.20
N ALA A 162 -3.94 10.74 2.03
CA ALA A 162 -3.24 10.40 0.80
C ALA A 162 -1.90 9.73 1.12
N THR A 163 -1.63 8.60 0.48
CA THR A 163 -0.36 7.88 0.62
C THR A 163 0.25 7.64 -0.76
N LEU A 164 1.53 8.00 -0.89
CA LEU A 164 2.38 7.68 -2.02
C LEU A 164 3.21 6.45 -1.68
N PHE A 165 3.21 5.47 -2.56
CA PHE A 165 3.97 4.23 -2.46
C PHE A 165 5.03 4.16 -3.56
N ALA A 166 6.24 3.70 -3.21
CA ALA A 166 7.18 3.18 -4.19
C ALA A 166 6.86 1.71 -4.45
N ASP A 167 6.81 1.31 -5.71
CA ASP A 167 6.39 -0.02 -6.15
C ASP A 167 7.62 -0.84 -6.55
N TYR A 168 8.13 -1.65 -5.64
CA TYR A 168 9.38 -2.39 -5.84
C TYR A 168 9.22 -3.64 -6.69
N PHE A 169 8.09 -4.33 -6.54
CA PHE A 169 7.76 -5.55 -7.28
C PHE A 169 6.41 -5.32 -7.93
N THR A 170 6.41 -4.93 -9.20
CA THR A 170 5.17 -4.57 -9.88
C THR A 170 4.80 -5.55 -10.98
N GLY A 171 3.53 -5.97 -11.00
CA GLY A 171 2.92 -6.63 -12.14
C GLY A 171 2.29 -5.65 -13.14
N VAL A 172 2.29 -4.34 -12.86
CA VAL A 172 1.74 -3.30 -13.74
C VAL A 172 2.85 -2.72 -14.60
N GLN A 173 2.74 -2.87 -15.92
CA GLN A 173 3.76 -2.45 -16.84
C GLN A 173 4.09 -0.95 -16.72
N GLY A 174 5.37 -0.65 -16.49
CA GLY A 174 5.90 0.71 -16.42
C GLY A 174 5.59 1.46 -15.11
N ARG A 175 4.78 0.91 -14.19
CA ARG A 175 4.51 1.53 -12.91
C ARG A 175 5.75 1.51 -12.02
N THR A 176 6.10 2.66 -11.46
CA THR A 176 7.17 2.82 -10.47
C THR A 176 6.61 3.21 -9.11
N HIS A 177 5.45 3.86 -9.10
CA HIS A 177 4.77 4.37 -7.91
C HIS A 177 3.27 4.24 -8.06
N TYR A 178 2.57 4.29 -6.94
CA TYR A 178 1.12 4.49 -6.93
C TYR A 178 0.70 5.38 -5.76
N VAL A 179 -0.42 6.05 -5.93
CA VAL A 179 -1.03 6.91 -4.92
C VAL A 179 -2.40 6.38 -4.57
N VAL A 180 -2.70 6.34 -3.27
CA VAL A 180 -4.04 6.07 -2.76
C VAL A 180 -4.55 7.32 -2.06
N ILE A 181 -5.69 7.86 -2.51
CA ILE A 181 -6.38 9.00 -1.90
C ILE A 181 -7.72 8.49 -1.42
N SER A 182 -7.98 8.58 -0.10
CA SER A 182 -9.13 7.95 0.53
C SER A 182 -10.13 8.98 1.05
N ALA A 183 -11.41 8.61 1.08
CA ALA A 183 -12.51 9.44 1.59
C ALA A 183 -13.60 8.56 2.23
N GLU A 184 -14.53 9.18 2.95
CA GLU A 184 -15.64 8.49 3.58
C GLU A 184 -16.71 8.08 2.57
N SER A 185 -16.85 8.84 1.49
CA SER A 185 -17.82 8.58 0.41
C SER A 185 -17.25 8.97 -0.96
N LEU A 186 -17.90 8.53 -2.02
CA LEU A 186 -17.57 8.95 -3.39
C LEU A 186 -17.79 10.45 -3.58
N ASP A 187 -18.83 11.02 -2.98
CA ASP A 187 -19.10 12.46 -3.05
C ASP A 187 -17.99 13.26 -2.40
N ASP A 188 -17.55 12.87 -1.19
CA ASP A 188 -16.41 13.49 -0.51
C ASP A 188 -15.14 13.36 -1.32
N LEU A 189 -14.87 12.18 -1.90
CA LEU A 189 -13.70 11.96 -2.74
C LEU A 189 -13.67 12.93 -3.91
N ILE A 190 -14.76 13.03 -4.67
CA ILE A 190 -14.87 13.90 -5.84
C ILE A 190 -14.77 15.37 -5.44
N ASN A 191 -15.48 15.80 -4.40
CA ASN A 191 -15.45 17.18 -3.92
C ASN A 191 -14.06 17.58 -3.43
N ASN A 192 -13.38 16.72 -2.69
CA ASN A 192 -12.03 16.95 -2.21
C ASN A 192 -11.01 17.00 -3.36
N LEU A 193 -11.11 16.11 -4.34
CA LEU A 193 -10.27 16.13 -5.54
C LEU A 193 -10.48 17.40 -6.35
N ASN A 194 -11.72 17.79 -6.62
CA ASN A 194 -12.05 18.99 -7.37
C ASN A 194 -11.54 20.26 -6.66
N SER A 195 -11.75 20.35 -5.34
CA SER A 195 -11.26 21.50 -4.57
C SER A 195 -9.74 21.55 -4.45
N THR A 196 -9.06 20.40 -4.42
CA THR A 196 -7.60 20.33 -4.29
C THR A 196 -6.92 20.50 -5.65
N LEU A 197 -7.28 19.71 -6.65
CA LEU A 197 -6.63 19.73 -7.97
C LEU A 197 -7.16 20.83 -8.88
N GLY A 198 -8.40 21.27 -8.68
CA GLY A 198 -9.01 22.39 -9.41
C GLY A 198 -8.56 23.76 -8.91
N SER A 199 -7.87 23.85 -7.78
CA SER A 199 -7.29 25.10 -7.27
C SER A 199 -6.12 25.60 -8.13
N GLU A 200 -5.75 26.86 -7.97
CA GLU A 200 -4.54 27.42 -8.64
C GLU A 200 -3.29 26.64 -8.22
N GLU A 201 -3.15 26.32 -6.94
CA GLU A 201 -2.05 25.51 -6.41
C GLU A 201 -2.04 24.08 -7.03
N GLY A 202 -3.21 23.47 -7.20
CA GLY A 202 -3.34 22.15 -7.85
C GLY A 202 -2.94 22.20 -9.32
N ARG A 203 -3.33 23.27 -10.03
CA ARG A 203 -2.88 23.51 -11.41
C ARG A 203 -1.37 23.68 -11.49
N MET A 204 -0.78 24.48 -10.60
CA MET A 204 0.67 24.70 -10.55
C MET A 204 1.43 23.41 -10.19
N PHE A 205 0.92 22.62 -9.23
CA PHE A 205 1.45 21.29 -8.91
C PHE A 205 1.46 20.38 -10.14
N SER A 206 0.35 20.34 -10.88
CA SER A 206 0.25 19.51 -12.09
C SER A 206 1.21 19.94 -13.19
N LEU A 207 1.43 21.25 -13.33
CA LEU A 207 2.37 21.80 -14.30
C LEU A 207 3.83 21.54 -13.91
N SER A 208 4.18 21.68 -12.62
CA SER A 208 5.55 21.45 -12.13
C SER A 208 6.02 20.01 -12.29
N LEU A 209 5.09 19.05 -12.34
CA LEU A 209 5.39 17.64 -12.56
C LEU A 209 5.29 17.21 -14.05
N ARG A 210 5.04 18.14 -14.96
CA ARG A 210 4.99 17.82 -16.39
C ARG A 210 6.37 17.35 -16.86
N GLY A 211 6.42 16.16 -17.46
CA GLY A 211 7.67 15.53 -17.90
C GLY A 211 8.37 14.69 -16.82
N ASN A 212 8.03 14.88 -15.53
CA ASN A 212 8.56 14.04 -14.46
C ASN A 212 7.63 12.87 -14.11
N ARG A 213 6.34 12.93 -14.44
CA ARG A 213 5.38 11.85 -14.20
C ARG A 213 4.53 11.56 -15.42
N GLU A 214 4.18 10.29 -15.56
CA GLU A 214 3.13 9.78 -16.43
C GLU A 214 2.05 9.12 -15.56
N ILE A 215 0.78 9.41 -15.80
CA ILE A 215 -0.34 8.72 -15.16
C ILE A 215 -0.71 7.55 -16.06
N LEU A 216 -0.49 6.33 -15.57
CA LEU A 216 -0.74 5.10 -16.31
C LEU A 216 -2.20 4.65 -16.20
N GLY A 217 -2.84 4.96 -15.06
CA GLY A 217 -4.22 4.58 -14.83
C GLY A 217 -4.80 5.23 -13.58
N ARG A 218 -6.12 5.20 -13.48
CA ARG A 218 -6.89 5.59 -12.29
C ARG A 218 -8.01 4.60 -12.09
N SER A 219 -8.17 4.17 -10.84
CA SER A 219 -9.26 3.27 -10.46
C SER A 219 -9.97 3.79 -9.23
N LEU A 220 -11.28 3.61 -9.18
CA LEU A 220 -12.04 3.73 -7.94
C LEU A 220 -11.98 2.39 -7.24
N ILE A 221 -11.61 2.38 -5.97
CA ILE A 221 -11.56 1.19 -5.13
C ILE A 221 -12.42 1.40 -3.88
N ASN A 222 -13.16 0.38 -3.50
CA ASN A 222 -13.98 0.37 -2.29
C ASN A 222 -13.51 -0.74 -1.36
N LEU A 223 -13.32 -0.42 -0.09
CA LEU A 223 -13.04 -1.42 0.94
C LEU A 223 -14.27 -2.31 1.14
N VAL A 224 -14.12 -3.60 0.92
CA VAL A 224 -15.16 -4.62 1.16
C VAL A 224 -15.06 -5.15 2.58
N LYS A 225 -13.83 -5.48 3.01
CA LYS A 225 -13.56 -6.06 4.33
C LYS A 225 -12.13 -5.79 4.76
N SER A 226 -11.95 -5.62 6.07
CA SER A 226 -10.63 -5.56 6.73
C SER A 226 -10.51 -6.66 7.78
N TRP A 227 -9.34 -7.30 7.86
CA TRP A 227 -8.96 -8.25 8.88
C TRP A 227 -7.70 -7.72 9.55
N GLU A 228 -7.89 -7.14 10.72
CA GLU A 228 -6.79 -6.56 11.51
C GLU A 228 -6.01 -7.65 12.25
N LYS A 229 -4.70 -7.41 12.46
CA LYS A 229 -3.82 -8.29 13.23
C LYS A 229 -3.98 -8.14 14.75
#